data_7261b6178d0ff7fab8afe6db23fcea70
#
_entry.id   7261b6178d0ff7fab8afe6db23fcea70
#
_cell.length_a   1.000
_cell.length_b   1.000
_cell.length_c   1.000
_cell.angle_alpha   90.00
_cell.angle_beta   90.00
_cell.angle_gamma   90.00
#
_symmetry.space_group_name_H-M   'P 1'
#
loop_
_entity.id
_entity.type
_entity.pdbx_description
1 polymer ?
#
loop_
_entity_poly.entity_id
_entity_poly.type
_entity_poly.pdbx_seq_one_letter_code
_entity_poly.pdbx_strand_id
1 'polypeptide(L)'
;MELHRNQLVAGFAGLLAVVGVVFLWRHFRSEREAAANSALLELRARPDATDDSGPKASDFLKVAEQHASTTAAARARLLAAGAFFAENRYTESQAEFERVLASEGSGPLAAQAAFGIAASLDAQDKPDQAIAKYQEVITQFPEDSVAAQARLALARLQESRQQPAVALRLYDELLREREPGPFSQQANAQREALLKKHPELGASTNASPSATPAK
;
A
#
# COMPACT_ATOMS: atom_id res chain seq x y z
N MET A 1 -46.18 24.11 -32.04
CA MET A 1 -44.77 24.46 -31.86
C MET A 1 -44.40 24.88 -30.40
N GLU A 2 -45.32 25.34 -29.62
CA GLU A 2 -45.02 25.84 -28.25
C GLU A 2 -44.75 24.76 -27.19
N LEU A 3 -45.37 23.59 -27.31
CA LEU A 3 -45.15 22.47 -26.35
C LEU A 3 -43.69 21.97 -26.29
N HIS A 4 -43.00 21.92 -27.44
CA HIS A 4 -41.61 21.49 -27.51
C HIS A 4 -40.66 22.53 -26.94
N ARG A 5 -40.96 23.81 -27.05
CA ARG A 5 -40.15 24.90 -26.48
C ARG A 5 -40.17 24.87 -24.96
N ASN A 6 -41.32 24.64 -24.34
CA ASN A 6 -41.44 24.57 -22.88
C ASN A 6 -40.77 23.32 -22.30
N GLN A 7 -40.80 22.20 -23.00
CA GLN A 7 -40.09 20.98 -22.63
C GLN A 7 -38.56 21.16 -22.74
N LEU A 8 -38.08 21.83 -23.78
CA LEU A 8 -36.66 22.15 -23.93
C LEU A 8 -36.16 23.13 -22.86
N VAL A 9 -36.96 24.14 -22.51
CA VAL A 9 -36.61 25.09 -21.42
C VAL A 9 -36.58 24.39 -20.07
N ALA A 10 -37.56 23.53 -19.79
CA ALA A 10 -37.59 22.74 -18.55
C ALA A 10 -36.41 21.76 -18.47
N GLY A 11 -36.05 21.10 -19.57
CA GLY A 11 -34.88 20.23 -19.66
C GLY A 11 -33.56 20.96 -19.40
N PHE A 12 -33.42 22.16 -19.99
CA PHE A 12 -32.23 23.01 -19.81
C PHE A 12 -32.12 23.55 -18.37
N ALA A 13 -33.25 23.97 -17.77
CA ALA A 13 -33.28 24.40 -16.37
C ALA A 13 -32.92 23.24 -15.41
N GLY A 14 -33.40 22.02 -15.67
CA GLY A 14 -33.02 20.82 -14.94
C GLY A 14 -31.53 20.50 -15.02
N LEU A 15 -30.94 20.61 -16.23
CA LEU A 15 -29.51 20.42 -16.44
C LEU A 15 -28.67 21.44 -15.66
N LEU A 16 -29.06 22.73 -15.71
CA LEU A 16 -28.36 23.78 -14.95
C LEU A 16 -28.45 23.55 -13.43
N ALA A 17 -29.60 23.09 -12.92
CA ALA A 17 -29.74 22.75 -11.51
C ALA A 17 -28.79 21.59 -11.10
N VAL A 18 -28.70 20.55 -11.91
CA VAL A 18 -27.78 19.43 -11.68
C VAL A 18 -26.32 19.90 -11.70
N VAL A 19 -25.94 20.71 -12.69
CA VAL A 19 -24.58 21.29 -12.78
C VAL A 19 -24.29 22.16 -11.55
N GLY A 20 -25.26 23.00 -11.11
CA GLY A 20 -25.12 23.82 -9.91
C GLY A 20 -24.91 22.96 -8.64
N VAL A 21 -25.69 21.91 -8.48
CA VAL A 21 -25.56 20.98 -7.34
C VAL A 21 -24.19 20.27 -7.36
N VAL A 22 -23.77 19.78 -8.52
CA VAL A 22 -22.45 19.13 -8.67
C VAL A 22 -21.31 20.12 -8.39
N PHE A 23 -21.44 21.36 -8.86
CA PHE A 23 -20.44 22.42 -8.59
C PHE A 23 -20.34 22.75 -7.10
N LEU A 24 -21.47 22.97 -6.42
CA LEU A 24 -21.51 23.23 -4.98
C LEU A 24 -20.94 22.04 -4.19
N TRP A 25 -21.32 20.82 -4.55
CA TRP A 25 -20.82 19.62 -3.89
C TRP A 25 -19.30 19.47 -4.05
N ARG A 26 -18.77 19.74 -5.27
CA ARG A 26 -17.31 19.73 -5.50
C ARG A 26 -16.60 20.83 -4.73
N HIS A 27 -17.18 22.01 -4.65
CA HIS A 27 -16.61 23.12 -3.89
C HIS A 27 -16.51 22.81 -2.40
N PHE A 28 -17.60 22.36 -1.78
CA PHE A 28 -17.58 21.96 -0.35
C PHE A 28 -16.65 20.79 -0.09
N ARG A 29 -16.52 19.86 -1.04
CA ARG A 29 -15.59 18.75 -0.90
C ARG A 29 -14.14 19.23 -0.94
N SER A 30 -13.80 20.15 -1.83
CA SER A 30 -12.43 20.68 -1.93
C SER A 30 -12.01 21.49 -0.68
N GLU A 31 -12.94 22.24 -0.09
CA GLU A 31 -12.67 22.96 1.16
C GLU A 31 -12.40 22.01 2.34
N ARG A 32 -13.20 20.95 2.46
CA ARG A 32 -12.98 19.91 3.50
C ARG A 32 -11.64 19.21 3.31
N GLU A 33 -11.28 18.91 2.07
CA GLU A 33 -9.99 18.29 1.73
C GLU A 33 -8.82 19.22 2.07
N ALA A 34 -8.93 20.52 1.77
CA ALA A 34 -7.92 21.52 2.10
C ALA A 34 -7.75 21.67 3.62
N ALA A 35 -8.85 21.73 4.38
CA ALA A 35 -8.82 21.80 5.83
C ALA A 35 -8.19 20.54 6.46
N ALA A 36 -8.46 19.36 5.93
CA ALA A 36 -7.87 18.11 6.38
C ALA A 36 -6.36 18.03 6.09
N ASN A 37 -5.94 18.49 4.90
CA ASN A 37 -4.54 18.53 4.54
C ASN A 37 -3.76 19.55 5.42
N SER A 38 -4.34 20.72 5.73
CA SER A 38 -3.68 21.70 6.64
C SER A 38 -3.52 21.11 8.03
N ALA A 39 -4.53 20.43 8.57
CA ALA A 39 -4.44 19.77 9.87
C ALA A 39 -3.32 18.70 9.91
N LEU A 40 -3.15 17.92 8.84
CA LEU A 40 -2.03 16.98 8.75
C LEU A 40 -0.66 17.65 8.67
N LEU A 41 -0.56 18.78 7.95
CA LEU A 41 0.68 19.55 7.85
C LEU A 41 1.05 20.18 9.20
N GLU A 42 0.06 20.71 9.93
CA GLU A 42 0.27 21.27 11.27
C GLU A 42 0.77 20.22 12.25
N LEU A 43 0.25 18.98 12.21
CA LEU A 43 0.77 17.88 13.03
C LEU A 43 2.25 17.61 12.76
N ARG A 44 2.67 17.64 11.49
CA ARG A 44 4.07 17.41 11.11
C ARG A 44 4.99 18.58 11.44
N ALA A 45 4.44 19.79 11.43
CA ALA A 45 5.19 21.03 11.66
C ALA A 45 5.29 21.41 13.13
N ARG A 46 4.67 20.67 14.07
CA ARG A 46 4.73 20.98 15.51
C ARG A 46 6.16 20.89 16.02
N PRO A 47 6.78 22.03 16.41
CA PRO A 47 8.13 22.05 16.97
C PRO A 47 8.18 21.60 18.43
N ASP A 48 7.01 21.44 19.07
CA ASP A 48 6.87 21.17 20.52
C ASP A 48 6.95 19.69 20.91
N ALA A 49 7.33 18.80 19.99
CA ALA A 49 7.76 17.48 20.38
C ALA A 49 9.09 17.59 21.12
N THR A 50 9.03 17.99 22.40
CA THR A 50 10.14 17.90 23.35
C THR A 50 10.58 16.45 23.57
N ASP A 51 9.88 15.52 22.94
CA ASP A 51 10.17 14.10 22.84
C ASP A 51 10.44 13.79 21.36
N ASP A 52 11.56 13.16 21.07
CA ASP A 52 12.10 12.80 19.74
C ASP A 52 11.18 11.82 18.96
N SER A 53 9.98 11.57 19.47
CA SER A 53 9.05 10.53 19.01
C SER A 53 8.08 10.96 17.88
N GLY A 54 8.04 12.26 17.51
CA GLY A 54 7.12 12.74 16.48
C GLY A 54 5.62 12.63 16.85
N PRO A 55 4.69 12.87 15.91
CA PRO A 55 3.25 12.78 16.18
C PRO A 55 2.82 11.34 16.48
N LYS A 56 2.00 11.16 17.53
CA LYS A 56 1.51 9.86 17.96
C LYS A 56 0.37 9.36 17.04
N ALA A 57 0.16 8.06 17.01
CA ALA A 57 -0.97 7.45 16.28
C ALA A 57 -2.31 8.12 16.62
N SER A 58 -2.56 8.44 17.90
CA SER A 58 -3.77 9.13 18.36
C SER A 58 -4.00 10.50 17.73
N ASP A 59 -2.94 11.22 17.38
CA ASP A 59 -3.05 12.57 16.80
C ASP A 59 -3.48 12.48 15.33
N PHE A 60 -2.93 11.52 14.59
CA PHE A 60 -3.37 11.21 13.23
C PHE A 60 -4.83 10.71 13.21
N LEU A 61 -5.23 9.88 14.17
CA LEU A 61 -6.62 9.40 14.27
C LEU A 61 -7.61 10.56 14.53
N LYS A 62 -7.27 11.53 15.36
CA LYS A 62 -8.10 12.74 15.56
C LYS A 62 -8.36 13.47 14.25
N VAL A 63 -7.33 13.66 13.41
CA VAL A 63 -7.49 14.28 12.10
C VAL A 63 -8.39 13.42 11.20
N ALA A 64 -8.20 12.10 11.21
CA ALA A 64 -9.01 11.18 10.41
C ALA A 64 -10.50 11.19 10.81
N GLU A 65 -10.81 11.36 12.09
CA GLU A 65 -12.18 11.44 12.61
C GLU A 65 -12.83 12.79 12.33
N GLN A 66 -12.10 13.89 12.54
CA GLN A 66 -12.60 15.24 12.29
C GLN A 66 -12.88 15.51 10.81
N HIS A 67 -12.15 14.87 9.92
CA HIS A 67 -12.23 15.06 8.47
C HIS A 67 -12.69 13.80 7.75
N ALA A 68 -13.56 13.01 8.37
CA ALA A 68 -14.09 11.77 7.78
C ALA A 68 -14.57 11.99 6.32
N SER A 69 -14.42 10.98 5.46
CA SER A 69 -14.79 11.01 4.03
C SER A 69 -13.90 11.90 3.15
N THR A 70 -12.73 12.32 3.60
CA THR A 70 -11.70 12.98 2.79
C THR A 70 -10.56 12.01 2.48
N THR A 71 -9.84 12.23 1.37
CA THR A 71 -8.62 11.48 1.06
C THR A 71 -7.53 11.75 2.10
N ALA A 72 -7.52 12.96 2.65
CA ALA A 72 -6.62 13.32 3.74
C ALA A 72 -6.90 12.53 5.03
N ALA A 73 -8.17 12.20 5.33
CA ALA A 73 -8.53 11.33 6.45
C ALA A 73 -8.02 9.89 6.26
N ALA A 74 -8.13 9.34 5.04
CA ALA A 74 -7.56 8.03 4.73
C ALA A 74 -6.03 8.04 4.88
N ARG A 75 -5.37 9.12 4.41
CA ARG A 75 -3.93 9.32 4.61
C ARG A 75 -3.56 9.45 6.08
N ALA A 76 -4.36 10.16 6.90
CA ALA A 76 -4.16 10.26 8.32
C ALA A 76 -4.23 8.89 9.01
N ARG A 77 -5.21 8.05 8.65
CA ARG A 77 -5.31 6.66 9.13
C ARG A 77 -4.09 5.83 8.74
N LEU A 78 -3.62 5.95 7.50
CA LEU A 78 -2.43 5.26 7.03
C LEU A 78 -1.20 5.63 7.88
N LEU A 79 -1.05 6.91 8.22
CA LEU A 79 0.03 7.40 9.10
C LEU A 79 -0.14 6.91 10.53
N ALA A 80 -1.38 6.88 11.05
CA ALA A 80 -1.67 6.30 12.37
C ALA A 80 -1.32 4.82 12.43
N ALA A 81 -1.67 4.06 11.38
CA ALA A 81 -1.32 2.65 11.28
C ALA A 81 0.22 2.44 11.29
N GLY A 82 0.96 3.26 10.54
CA GLY A 82 2.43 3.26 10.56
C GLY A 82 3.01 3.61 11.94
N ALA A 83 2.41 4.58 12.65
CA ALA A 83 2.83 4.93 14.01
C ALA A 83 2.55 3.80 15.00
N PHE A 84 1.39 3.15 14.94
CA PHE A 84 1.11 1.94 15.74
C PHE A 84 2.10 0.82 15.46
N PHE A 85 2.47 0.63 14.19
CA PHE A 85 3.48 -0.36 13.82
C PHE A 85 4.83 -0.06 14.47
N ALA A 86 5.28 1.20 14.44
CA ALA A 86 6.52 1.64 15.06
C ALA A 86 6.50 1.49 16.60
N GLU A 87 5.33 1.61 17.21
CA GLU A 87 5.09 1.36 18.64
C GLU A 87 4.97 -0.13 18.99
N ASN A 88 5.17 -1.06 18.04
CA ASN A 88 4.95 -2.51 18.16
C ASN A 88 3.48 -2.89 18.48
N ARG A 89 2.54 -2.03 18.22
CA ARG A 89 1.09 -2.23 18.38
C ARG A 89 0.48 -2.78 17.09
N TYR A 90 0.95 -3.96 16.70
CA TYR A 90 0.69 -4.53 15.38
C TYR A 90 -0.80 -4.84 15.12
N THR A 91 -1.56 -5.19 16.14
CA THR A 91 -3.01 -5.45 16.02
C THR A 91 -3.78 -4.17 15.68
N GLU A 92 -3.46 -3.06 16.35
CA GLU A 92 -4.07 -1.76 16.06
C GLU A 92 -3.61 -1.23 14.70
N SER A 93 -2.34 -1.41 14.38
CA SER A 93 -1.78 -1.11 13.05
C SER A 93 -2.56 -1.82 11.95
N GLN A 94 -2.73 -3.14 12.06
CA GLN A 94 -3.51 -3.93 11.12
C GLN A 94 -4.93 -3.40 10.95
N ALA A 95 -5.61 -3.14 12.06
CA ALA A 95 -7.00 -2.67 12.04
C ALA A 95 -7.15 -1.31 11.30
N GLU A 96 -6.20 -0.38 11.48
CA GLU A 96 -6.25 0.90 10.77
C GLU A 96 -5.90 0.74 9.28
N PHE A 97 -4.95 -0.12 8.90
CA PHE A 97 -4.68 -0.43 7.50
C PHE A 97 -5.91 -1.08 6.82
N GLU A 98 -6.61 -1.99 7.50
CA GLU A 98 -7.85 -2.59 6.99
C GLU A 98 -8.95 -1.54 6.76
N ARG A 99 -9.08 -0.55 7.65
CA ARG A 99 -10.02 0.57 7.46
C ARG A 99 -9.66 1.43 6.26
N VAL A 100 -8.36 1.70 6.05
CA VAL A 100 -7.90 2.41 4.86
C VAL A 100 -8.23 1.62 3.60
N LEU A 101 -7.90 0.34 3.56
CA LEU A 101 -8.17 -0.51 2.40
C LEU A 101 -9.67 -0.59 2.09
N ALA A 102 -10.51 -0.72 3.10
CA ALA A 102 -11.97 -0.73 2.95
C ALA A 102 -12.54 0.59 2.41
N SER A 103 -11.96 1.74 2.79
CA SER A 103 -12.41 3.05 2.33
C SER A 103 -11.87 3.43 0.93
N GLU A 104 -10.67 2.99 0.60
CA GLU A 104 -9.98 3.33 -0.65
C GLU A 104 -10.32 2.34 -1.80
N GLY A 105 -10.65 1.10 -1.48
CA GLY A 105 -10.87 0.04 -2.46
C GLY A 105 -9.62 -0.19 -3.32
N SER A 106 -9.59 0.37 -4.53
CA SER A 106 -8.43 0.35 -5.44
C SER A 106 -7.79 1.73 -5.61
N GLY A 107 -8.04 2.66 -4.68
CA GLY A 107 -7.50 4.00 -4.69
C GLY A 107 -5.99 4.06 -4.42
N PRO A 108 -5.40 5.26 -4.46
CA PRO A 108 -3.95 5.44 -4.42
C PRO A 108 -3.27 4.97 -3.12
N LEU A 109 -4.02 4.77 -2.04
CA LEU A 109 -3.49 4.28 -0.76
C LEU A 109 -3.72 2.78 -0.55
N ALA A 110 -4.47 2.12 -1.44
CA ALA A 110 -4.87 0.72 -1.29
C ALA A 110 -3.66 -0.23 -1.25
N ALA A 111 -2.70 -0.06 -2.15
CA ALA A 111 -1.49 -0.88 -2.20
C ALA A 111 -0.67 -0.79 -0.91
N GLN A 112 -0.48 0.45 -0.39
CA GLN A 112 0.24 0.68 0.86
C GLN A 112 -0.50 0.08 2.06
N ALA A 113 -1.83 0.22 2.10
CA ALA A 113 -2.64 -0.36 3.16
C ALA A 113 -2.60 -1.89 3.14
N ALA A 114 -2.73 -2.51 1.97
CA ALA A 114 -2.64 -3.96 1.80
C ALA A 114 -1.27 -4.50 2.23
N PHE A 115 -0.19 -3.82 1.86
CA PHE A 115 1.16 -4.15 2.34
C PHE A 115 1.28 -3.99 3.86
N GLY A 116 0.74 -2.92 4.42
CA GLY A 116 0.74 -2.68 5.88
C GLY A 116 0.01 -3.77 6.67
N ILE A 117 -1.10 -4.31 6.13
CA ILE A 117 -1.80 -5.47 6.71
C ILE A 117 -0.87 -6.69 6.73
N ALA A 118 -0.22 -7.00 5.60
CA ALA A 118 0.70 -8.13 5.49
C ALA A 118 1.88 -8.01 6.47
N ALA A 119 2.50 -6.82 6.54
CA ALA A 119 3.60 -6.54 7.46
C ALA A 119 3.17 -6.62 8.94
N SER A 120 1.96 -6.15 9.25
CA SER A 120 1.42 -6.25 10.61
C SER A 120 1.18 -7.71 11.03
N LEU A 121 0.72 -8.55 10.11
CA LEU A 121 0.55 -10.00 10.36
C LEU A 121 1.88 -10.71 10.55
N ASP A 122 2.88 -10.35 9.76
CA ASP A 122 4.26 -10.87 9.89
C ASP A 122 4.84 -10.51 11.26
N ALA A 123 4.71 -9.26 11.67
CA ALA A 123 5.16 -8.78 12.98
C ALA A 123 4.38 -9.36 14.19
N GLN A 124 3.16 -9.87 13.94
CA GLN A 124 2.36 -10.63 14.93
C GLN A 124 2.72 -12.11 15.00
N ASP A 125 3.76 -12.55 14.30
CA ASP A 125 4.14 -13.97 14.19
C ASP A 125 3.02 -14.85 13.61
N LYS A 126 2.32 -14.33 12.56
CA LYS A 126 1.28 -15.01 11.80
C LYS A 126 1.75 -15.26 10.36
N PRO A 127 2.81 -16.07 10.16
CA PRO A 127 3.51 -16.13 8.88
C PRO A 127 2.65 -16.64 7.72
N ASP A 128 1.76 -17.62 7.95
CA ASP A 128 0.91 -18.15 6.88
C ASP A 128 -0.08 -17.09 6.34
N GLN A 129 -0.63 -16.26 7.24
CA GLN A 129 -1.50 -15.16 6.87
C GLN A 129 -0.72 -14.04 6.18
N ALA A 130 0.48 -13.72 6.68
CA ALA A 130 1.36 -12.72 6.08
C ALA A 130 1.77 -13.12 4.65
N ILE A 131 2.16 -14.39 4.43
CA ILE A 131 2.48 -14.93 3.09
C ILE A 131 1.31 -14.72 2.13
N ALA A 132 0.09 -15.11 2.52
CA ALA A 132 -1.08 -14.96 1.69
C ALA A 132 -1.35 -13.49 1.34
N LYS A 133 -1.20 -12.57 2.31
CA LYS A 133 -1.40 -11.13 2.10
C LYS A 133 -0.31 -10.49 1.26
N TYR A 134 0.96 -10.85 1.42
CA TYR A 134 2.03 -10.39 0.52
C TYR A 134 1.79 -10.86 -0.92
N GLN A 135 1.35 -12.11 -1.14
CA GLN A 135 1.01 -12.63 -2.47
C GLN A 135 -0.18 -11.88 -3.09
N GLU A 136 -1.18 -11.54 -2.26
CA GLU A 136 -2.31 -10.71 -2.69
C GLU A 136 -1.84 -9.33 -3.16
N VAL A 137 -0.95 -8.65 -2.43
CA VAL A 137 -0.37 -7.37 -2.83
C VAL A 137 0.35 -7.48 -4.18
N ILE A 138 1.18 -8.49 -4.36
CA ILE A 138 1.94 -8.71 -5.59
C ILE A 138 1.02 -8.91 -6.80
N THR A 139 -0.10 -9.61 -6.61
CA THR A 139 -1.06 -9.92 -7.70
C THR A 139 -2.03 -8.77 -7.99
N GLN A 140 -2.46 -8.04 -6.99
CA GLN A 140 -3.43 -6.96 -7.15
C GLN A 140 -2.81 -5.65 -7.62
N PHE A 141 -1.55 -5.40 -7.25
CA PHE A 141 -0.84 -4.14 -7.52
C PHE A 141 0.51 -4.36 -8.23
N PRO A 142 0.55 -5.13 -9.35
CA PRO A 142 1.81 -5.58 -9.95
C PRO A 142 2.71 -4.44 -10.43
N GLU A 143 2.11 -3.32 -10.84
CA GLU A 143 2.83 -2.14 -11.37
C GLU A 143 3.22 -1.13 -10.28
N ASP A 144 2.78 -1.35 -9.03
CA ASP A 144 3.11 -0.45 -7.92
C ASP A 144 4.47 -0.87 -7.30
N SER A 145 5.27 0.11 -6.91
CA SER A 145 6.53 -0.12 -6.20
C SER A 145 6.36 -0.94 -4.90
N VAL A 146 5.16 -0.94 -4.35
CA VAL A 146 4.78 -1.74 -3.18
C VAL A 146 4.82 -3.25 -3.50
N ALA A 147 4.56 -3.67 -4.74
CA ALA A 147 4.70 -5.08 -5.14
C ALA A 147 6.14 -5.58 -5.02
N ALA A 148 7.12 -4.77 -5.41
CA ALA A 148 8.53 -5.08 -5.23
C ALA A 148 8.91 -5.18 -3.75
N GLN A 149 8.39 -4.25 -2.94
CA GLN A 149 8.56 -4.30 -1.48
C GLN A 149 7.95 -5.56 -0.87
N ALA A 150 6.75 -5.94 -1.31
CA ALA A 150 6.06 -7.16 -0.87
C ALA A 150 6.82 -8.43 -1.26
N ARG A 151 7.39 -8.51 -2.49
CA ARG A 151 8.26 -9.64 -2.90
C ARG A 151 9.49 -9.75 -2.01
N LEU A 152 10.11 -8.62 -1.67
CA LEU A 152 11.29 -8.62 -0.81
C LEU A 152 10.95 -9.08 0.62
N ALA A 153 9.84 -8.61 1.18
CA ALA A 153 9.36 -9.02 2.50
C ALA A 153 8.99 -10.52 2.52
N LEU A 154 8.25 -10.97 1.49
CA LEU A 154 7.89 -12.38 1.32
C LEU A 154 9.12 -13.28 1.19
N ALA A 155 10.14 -12.86 0.43
CA ALA A 155 11.38 -13.63 0.31
C ALA A 155 12.06 -13.84 1.66
N ARG A 156 12.18 -12.77 2.47
CA ARG A 156 12.74 -12.85 3.83
C ARG A 156 11.92 -13.77 4.76
N LEU A 157 10.60 -13.68 4.68
CA LEU A 157 9.71 -14.53 5.44
C LEU A 157 9.86 -16.00 5.04
N GLN A 158 10.08 -16.30 3.75
CA GLN A 158 10.35 -17.65 3.27
C GLN A 158 11.72 -18.16 3.74
N GLU A 159 12.75 -17.29 3.80
CA GLU A 159 14.02 -17.66 4.41
C GLU A 159 13.89 -18.05 5.89
N SER A 160 13.17 -17.26 6.67
CA SER A 160 12.94 -17.55 8.10
C SER A 160 12.20 -18.87 8.32
N ARG A 161 11.37 -19.26 7.33
CA ARG A 161 10.64 -20.55 7.33
C ARG A 161 11.44 -21.71 6.72
N GLN A 162 12.73 -21.55 6.52
CA GLN A 162 13.61 -22.56 5.94
C GLN A 162 13.19 -23.02 4.52
N GLN A 163 12.68 -22.09 3.74
CA GLN A 163 12.31 -22.28 2.34
C GLN A 163 13.22 -21.47 1.38
N PRO A 164 14.54 -21.73 1.39
CA PRO A 164 15.51 -20.88 0.68
C PRO A 164 15.34 -20.93 -0.84
N ALA A 165 14.85 -22.02 -1.40
CA ALA A 165 14.57 -22.12 -2.84
C ALA A 165 13.42 -21.21 -3.29
N VAL A 166 12.41 -21.00 -2.43
CA VAL A 166 11.31 -20.06 -2.71
C VAL A 166 11.81 -18.63 -2.60
N ALA A 167 12.57 -18.33 -1.56
CA ALA A 167 13.18 -17.01 -1.36
C ALA A 167 14.08 -16.62 -2.54
N LEU A 168 14.92 -17.55 -3.02
CA LEU A 168 15.79 -17.31 -4.17
C LEU A 168 15.00 -16.93 -5.44
N ARG A 169 13.90 -17.62 -5.71
CA ARG A 169 13.04 -17.28 -6.87
C ARG A 169 12.47 -15.87 -6.76
N LEU A 170 12.00 -15.47 -5.58
CA LEU A 170 11.45 -14.13 -5.34
C LEU A 170 12.51 -13.03 -5.53
N TYR A 171 13.76 -13.27 -5.07
CA TYR A 171 14.87 -12.35 -5.35
C TYR A 171 15.21 -12.30 -6.83
N ASP A 172 15.26 -13.45 -7.52
CA ASP A 172 15.50 -13.52 -8.96
C ASP A 172 14.41 -12.81 -9.78
N GLU A 173 13.14 -12.90 -9.35
CA GLU A 173 12.01 -12.16 -9.96
C GLU A 173 12.22 -10.65 -9.85
N LEU A 174 12.59 -10.14 -8.65
CA LEU A 174 12.91 -8.72 -8.43
C LEU A 174 14.06 -8.23 -9.30
N LEU A 175 15.06 -9.07 -9.54
CA LEU A 175 16.24 -8.70 -10.33
C LEU A 175 16.01 -8.80 -11.86
N ARG A 176 14.93 -9.48 -12.29
CA ARG A 176 14.52 -9.56 -13.71
C ARG A 176 13.61 -8.41 -14.14
N GLU A 177 13.16 -7.59 -13.20
CA GLU A 177 12.37 -6.39 -13.53
C GLU A 177 13.16 -5.51 -14.54
N ARG A 178 12.44 -4.97 -15.51
CA ARG A 178 13.05 -4.31 -16.69
C ARG A 178 13.90 -3.10 -16.33
N GLU A 179 13.57 -2.45 -15.22
CA GLU A 179 14.34 -1.34 -14.66
C GLU A 179 14.71 -1.65 -13.20
N PRO A 180 15.98 -1.48 -12.80
CA PRO A 180 16.38 -1.66 -11.42
C PRO A 180 15.63 -0.69 -10.51
N GLY A 181 14.70 -1.21 -9.73
CA GLY A 181 13.94 -0.45 -8.74
C GLY A 181 14.73 -0.21 -7.44
N PRO A 182 14.18 0.55 -6.51
CA PRO A 182 14.85 0.89 -5.24
C PRO A 182 15.19 -0.35 -4.40
N PHE A 183 14.51 -1.47 -4.62
CA PHE A 183 14.73 -2.72 -3.88
C PHE A 183 15.69 -3.69 -4.55
N SER A 184 16.14 -3.43 -5.80
CA SER A 184 17.01 -4.34 -6.57
C SER A 184 18.36 -4.55 -5.90
N GLN A 185 18.98 -3.50 -5.37
CA GLN A 185 20.27 -3.62 -4.66
C GLN A 185 20.13 -4.49 -3.42
N GLN A 186 19.04 -4.29 -2.66
CA GLN A 186 18.78 -5.06 -1.46
C GLN A 186 18.46 -6.52 -1.80
N ALA A 187 17.67 -6.78 -2.84
CA ALA A 187 17.39 -8.12 -3.34
C ALA A 187 18.67 -8.85 -3.76
N ASN A 188 19.57 -8.16 -4.50
CA ASN A 188 20.85 -8.76 -4.89
C ASN A 188 21.72 -9.12 -3.69
N ALA A 189 21.85 -8.23 -2.72
CA ALA A 189 22.64 -8.50 -1.51
C ALA A 189 22.07 -9.70 -0.70
N GLN A 190 20.75 -9.79 -0.55
CA GLN A 190 20.11 -10.92 0.13
C GLN A 190 20.25 -12.21 -0.66
N ARG A 191 20.10 -12.16 -2.00
CA ARG A 191 20.31 -13.29 -2.89
C ARG A 191 21.73 -13.86 -2.76
N GLU A 192 22.75 -13.00 -2.80
CA GLU A 192 24.15 -13.42 -2.64
C GLU A 192 24.41 -14.05 -1.27
N ALA A 193 23.87 -13.44 -0.20
CA ALA A 193 23.96 -13.98 1.15
C ALA A 193 23.27 -15.36 1.27
N LEU A 194 22.12 -15.52 0.61
CA LEU A 194 21.38 -16.78 0.58
C LEU A 194 22.17 -17.88 -0.14
N LEU A 195 22.73 -17.57 -1.32
CA LEU A 195 23.55 -18.53 -2.09
C LEU A 195 24.85 -18.90 -1.38
N LYS A 196 25.40 -18.00 -0.57
CA LYS A 196 26.58 -18.31 0.27
C LYS A 196 26.21 -19.30 1.38
N LYS A 197 25.01 -19.23 1.95
CA LYS A 197 24.50 -20.18 2.96
C LYS A 197 24.05 -21.50 2.32
N HIS A 198 23.56 -21.47 1.09
CA HIS A 198 22.95 -22.56 0.35
C HIS A 198 23.56 -22.70 -1.05
N PRO A 199 24.86 -23.12 -1.15
CA PRO A 199 25.55 -23.20 -2.45
C PRO A 199 24.90 -24.20 -3.44
N GLU A 200 24.19 -25.20 -2.91
CA GLU A 200 23.44 -26.18 -3.68
C GLU A 200 22.35 -25.55 -4.58
N LEU A 201 21.77 -24.41 -4.18
CA LEU A 201 20.77 -23.70 -4.96
C LEU A 201 21.38 -23.04 -6.22
N GLY A 202 22.63 -22.60 -6.15
CA GLY A 202 23.33 -22.02 -7.31
C GLY A 202 23.65 -23.03 -8.40
N ALA A 203 23.90 -24.29 -8.02
CA ALA A 203 24.14 -25.37 -8.98
C ALA A 203 22.87 -25.76 -9.76
N SER A 204 21.72 -25.68 -9.12
CA SER A 204 20.41 -26.03 -9.74
C SER A 204 19.96 -25.02 -10.80
N THR A 205 20.33 -23.76 -10.67
CA THR A 205 19.98 -22.69 -11.64
C THR A 205 20.79 -22.77 -12.94
N ASN A 206 21.94 -23.43 -12.94
CA ASN A 206 22.81 -23.62 -14.11
C ASN A 206 22.55 -24.93 -14.88
N ALA A 207 21.72 -25.82 -14.34
CA ALA A 207 21.30 -27.02 -15.05
C ALA A 207 20.16 -26.68 -16.02
N SER A 208 20.50 -26.19 -17.22
CA SER A 208 19.59 -26.24 -18.37
C SER A 208 19.11 -27.69 -18.58
N PRO A 209 17.83 -27.92 -18.94
CA PRO A 209 17.41 -29.25 -19.29
C PRO A 209 18.24 -29.74 -20.48
N SER A 210 19.15 -30.66 -20.21
CA SER A 210 19.92 -31.36 -21.23
C SER A 210 18.91 -31.99 -22.20
N ALA A 211 18.96 -31.54 -23.45
CA ALA A 211 18.23 -32.13 -24.56
C ALA A 211 18.42 -33.65 -24.56
N THR A 212 17.32 -34.37 -24.38
CA THR A 212 17.27 -35.82 -24.57
C THR A 212 17.61 -36.09 -26.05
N PRO A 213 18.65 -36.87 -26.36
CA PRO A 213 18.89 -37.22 -27.75
C PRO A 213 17.79 -38.13 -28.22
N ALA A 214 17.09 -37.71 -29.26
CA ALA A 214 16.17 -38.55 -30.01
C ALA A 214 16.95 -39.74 -30.60
N LYS A 215 16.40 -40.92 -30.36
CA LYS A 215 16.78 -42.17 -31.02
C LYS A 215 15.73 -42.51 -32.03
#